data_c62e7ac9ebceb6827a0ef31351700a67
#
_entry.id   c62e7ac9ebceb6827a0ef31351700a67
#
_cell.length_a   1.000
_cell.length_b   1.000
_cell.length_c   1.000
_cell.angle_alpha   90.00
_cell.angle_beta   90.00
_cell.angle_gamma   90.00
#
_symmetry.space_group_name_H-M   'P 1'
#
loop_
_entity.id
_entity.type
_entity.pdbx_description
1 polymer ?
#
loop_
_entity_poly.entity_id
_entity_poly.type
_entity_poly.pdbx_seq_one_letter_code
_entity_poly.pdbx_strand_id
1 'polypeptide(L)'
;MDLTAQNRQDRQDRRDGREGRDGGVRPRIPSPVGATLAEPRTLRVGGGVLHVAMSGALAVVGPWTPDASTGCARCAGLWRRDVEGDTAPDRPVPGLFPLWADVFTGLADAAAHGPEELRLALVALDCRTGEVTRHRLVPHPDCSHCFPGGAGLAVPGGLDLRTPRPVVGDALRTRSMDRADLRARLLDFRFGPAAHIYRDEESPLSLVTCETVAPGHTRREGGYGRSTRFSDSEVPAFLEGVERVTGGHRHTGAPTVSGSYADLADEALDPERLGLHEPEWYGHPAFDLVPYSPDVPTSWVWGWSTLERRRILVPEHVAYWHAGTEGTRFLYESSNGCAVGGTLEEAVLYGLFEVVERDAFLLAWYSRTRLREIATGTDPDLAHLTDLLDERGLRLRLLDLTSDLGIPTALAVVTAPEEAVRSGLAPALSLATGTHLDPRRAVMAAVEETATNALMYPKWVRMRASVDVERCRPMLEDFTLVRTLEDHTGMHGLWESRRHWEFLVSPTATVPVEGFAAGRPSSFAGADLTALLRERLDAVHALGLDVVVVDQSSAPYTDAAGVRSVKVVVPGALPMTFGHTHRRTRSLERLTRASTLFEGGVPWERHGQVHPVPHPFP
;
A
#
# COMPACT_ATOMS: atom_id res chain seq x y z
N MET A 1 52.67 -10.57 20.52
CA MET A 1 53.31 -10.31 19.22
C MET A 1 52.56 -9.19 18.57
N ASP A 2 53.27 -8.13 18.36
CA ASP A 2 52.81 -6.74 18.29
C ASP A 2 52.28 -6.39 16.87
N LEU A 3 50.98 -6.12 16.77
CA LEU A 3 50.28 -5.72 15.53
C LEU A 3 50.41 -4.22 15.22
N THR A 4 51.24 -3.49 15.99
CA THR A 4 51.40 -2.03 15.87
C THR A 4 52.56 -1.61 15.00
N ALA A 5 53.46 -2.51 14.65
CA ALA A 5 54.65 -2.20 13.84
C ALA A 5 54.42 -2.28 12.30
N GLN A 6 53.50 -3.14 11.87
CA GLN A 6 53.20 -3.34 10.44
C GLN A 6 52.36 -2.21 9.82
N ASN A 7 51.58 -1.51 10.64
CA ASN A 7 50.73 -0.41 10.17
C ASN A 7 51.45 0.95 10.00
N ARG A 8 52.74 1.04 10.37
CA ARG A 8 53.54 2.26 10.16
C ARG A 8 54.36 2.22 8.85
N GLN A 9 54.72 1.05 8.38
CA GLN A 9 55.49 0.90 7.12
C GLN A 9 54.59 1.10 5.90
N ASP A 10 53.36 0.60 5.92
CA ASP A 10 52.39 0.80 4.85
C ASP A 10 51.87 2.26 4.68
N ARG A 11 52.09 3.10 5.68
CA ARG A 11 51.78 4.54 5.58
C ARG A 11 52.93 5.39 5.03
N GLN A 12 54.15 4.89 5.05
CA GLN A 12 55.32 5.60 4.55
C GLN A 12 55.52 5.38 3.04
N ASP A 13 55.25 4.17 2.56
CA ASP A 13 55.34 3.83 1.13
C ASP A 13 54.22 4.42 0.27
N ARG A 14 53.17 4.94 0.89
CA ARG A 14 52.08 5.66 0.17
C ARG A 14 52.33 7.17 0.05
N ARG A 15 53.37 7.71 0.70
CA ARG A 15 53.67 9.16 0.64
C ARG A 15 54.65 9.53 -0.49
N ASP A 16 55.47 8.60 -0.93
CA ASP A 16 56.54 8.89 -1.89
C ASP A 16 56.17 8.61 -3.36
N GLY A 17 54.92 8.21 -3.65
CA GLY A 17 54.46 7.90 -5.00
C GLY A 17 53.61 8.97 -5.69
N ARG A 18 53.53 10.19 -5.17
CA ARG A 18 52.70 11.26 -5.75
C ARG A 18 53.44 12.53 -6.12
N GLU A 19 54.47 12.39 -6.95
CA GLU A 19 54.95 13.52 -7.73
C GLU A 19 54.82 13.21 -9.22
N GLY A 20 53.94 13.96 -9.87
CA GLY A 20 53.86 14.08 -11.32
C GLY A 20 52.60 13.54 -11.98
N ARG A 21 51.53 14.30 -11.97
CA ARG A 21 50.57 14.34 -13.08
C ARG A 21 49.69 15.61 -13.00
N ASP A 22 49.82 16.37 -14.05
CA ASP A 22 48.93 17.37 -14.64
C ASP A 22 48.28 18.46 -13.77
N GLY A 23 48.65 19.70 -14.10
CA GLY A 23 48.03 20.95 -13.65
C GLY A 23 46.63 21.17 -14.21
N GLY A 24 45.69 20.26 -13.87
CA GLY A 24 44.29 20.51 -14.00
C GLY A 24 43.87 21.56 -12.97
N VAL A 25 43.34 22.69 -13.43
CA VAL A 25 42.75 23.73 -12.58
C VAL A 25 41.70 23.06 -11.69
N ARG A 26 42.01 22.86 -10.41
CA ARG A 26 41.05 22.40 -9.41
C ARG A 26 39.88 23.38 -9.37
N PRO A 27 38.64 22.96 -9.56
CA PRO A 27 37.52 23.88 -9.42
C PRO A 27 37.51 24.40 -7.98
N ARG A 28 37.89 25.67 -7.78
CA ARG A 28 37.75 26.34 -6.48
C ARG A 28 36.25 26.54 -6.24
N ILE A 29 35.69 25.81 -5.29
CA ILE A 29 34.35 26.09 -4.79
C ILE A 29 34.45 27.45 -4.09
N PRO A 30 33.68 28.47 -4.52
CA PRO A 30 33.71 29.77 -3.87
C PRO A 30 33.35 29.60 -2.39
N SER A 31 34.10 30.24 -1.51
CA SER A 31 33.80 30.27 -0.09
C SER A 31 32.34 30.72 0.13
N PRO A 32 31.58 30.00 0.93
CA PRO A 32 30.19 30.39 1.22
C PRO A 32 30.07 31.67 2.06
N VAL A 33 31.17 32.27 2.50
CA VAL A 33 31.17 33.49 3.28
C VAL A 33 30.60 34.66 2.44
N GLY A 34 29.37 35.06 2.70
CA GLY A 34 28.69 36.22 2.12
C GLY A 34 27.71 35.98 0.99
N ALA A 35 27.51 34.72 0.55
CA ALA A 35 26.44 34.40 -0.37
C ALA A 35 25.36 33.58 0.35
N THR A 36 24.16 34.05 0.39
CA THR A 36 22.97 33.22 0.64
C THR A 36 22.97 32.12 -0.41
N LEU A 37 23.33 30.90 -0.03
CA LEU A 37 23.22 29.69 -0.88
C LEU A 37 21.72 29.32 -1.04
N ALA A 38 20.88 30.32 -1.27
CA ALA A 38 19.45 30.14 -1.48
C ALA A 38 19.15 29.38 -2.78
N GLU A 39 20.14 29.34 -3.70
CA GLU A 39 19.99 28.58 -4.95
C GLU A 39 21.00 27.43 -5.03
N PRO A 40 20.55 26.22 -5.44
CA PRO A 40 21.44 25.09 -5.67
C PRO A 40 22.53 25.44 -6.69
N ARG A 41 23.78 25.16 -6.37
CA ARG A 41 24.90 25.29 -7.31
C ARG A 41 25.18 23.95 -7.98
N THR A 42 25.59 24.01 -9.23
CA THR A 42 25.91 22.83 -10.02
C THR A 42 27.38 22.91 -10.46
N LEU A 43 28.09 21.79 -10.31
CA LEU A 43 29.46 21.61 -10.76
C LEU A 43 29.46 20.55 -11.86
N ARG A 44 30.02 20.86 -13.03
CA ARG A 44 30.27 19.85 -14.06
C ARG A 44 31.51 19.04 -13.73
N VAL A 45 31.33 17.74 -13.50
CA VAL A 45 32.41 16.82 -13.11
C VAL A 45 32.16 15.45 -13.74
N GLY A 46 33.15 14.86 -14.39
CA GLY A 46 33.12 13.47 -14.84
C GLY A 46 31.95 13.12 -15.79
N GLY A 47 31.59 14.03 -16.72
CA GLY A 47 30.51 13.77 -17.69
C GLY A 47 29.10 13.86 -17.09
N GLY A 48 28.94 14.53 -15.95
CA GLY A 48 27.67 14.76 -15.28
C GLY A 48 27.65 16.05 -14.48
N VAL A 49 26.63 16.22 -13.68
CA VAL A 49 26.40 17.39 -12.83
C VAL A 49 26.34 16.96 -11.37
N LEU A 50 27.26 17.48 -10.56
CA LEU A 50 27.22 17.36 -9.10
C LEU A 50 26.48 18.58 -8.53
N HIS A 51 25.50 18.34 -7.69
CA HIS A 51 24.73 19.38 -7.03
C HIS A 51 25.28 19.67 -5.63
N VAL A 52 25.30 20.95 -5.27
CA VAL A 52 25.67 21.44 -3.96
C VAL A 52 24.66 22.49 -3.55
N ALA A 53 24.00 22.28 -2.42
CA ALA A 53 22.94 23.16 -1.98
C ALA A 53 22.99 23.36 -0.45
N MET A 54 22.47 24.50 -0.02
CA MET A 54 22.18 24.75 1.38
C MET A 54 20.75 25.21 1.51
N SER A 55 20.01 24.62 2.45
CA SER A 55 18.64 25.00 2.76
C SER A 55 18.51 25.03 4.27
N GLY A 56 18.31 26.23 4.81
CA GLY A 56 18.32 26.45 6.25
C GLY A 56 19.67 26.04 6.87
N ALA A 57 19.64 25.15 7.83
CA ALA A 57 20.81 24.61 8.49
C ALA A 57 21.35 23.33 7.82
N LEU A 58 20.75 22.84 6.75
CA LEU A 58 21.17 21.61 6.07
C LEU A 58 22.00 21.94 4.81
N ALA A 59 23.25 21.53 4.80
CA ALA A 59 24.13 21.57 3.63
C ALA A 59 24.16 20.19 2.96
N VAL A 60 23.96 20.14 1.63
CA VAL A 60 23.83 18.89 0.87
C VAL A 60 24.81 18.88 -0.29
N VAL A 61 25.58 17.79 -0.44
CA VAL A 61 26.44 17.48 -1.57
C VAL A 61 25.91 16.24 -2.28
N GLY A 62 25.60 16.36 -3.55
CA GLY A 62 24.92 15.35 -4.37
C GLY A 62 23.47 15.75 -4.65
N PRO A 63 22.79 14.96 -5.47
CA PRO A 63 23.33 13.82 -6.21
C PRO A 63 24.28 14.24 -7.32
N TRP A 64 25.16 13.33 -7.75
CA TRP A 64 25.81 13.44 -9.04
C TRP A 64 24.94 12.76 -10.10
N THR A 65 24.59 13.52 -11.12
CA THR A 65 23.65 13.08 -12.16
C THR A 65 24.40 13.07 -13.50
N PRO A 66 24.69 11.88 -14.08
CA PRO A 66 25.21 11.78 -15.45
C PRO A 66 24.25 12.42 -16.44
N ASP A 67 24.79 12.91 -17.56
CA ASP A 67 23.96 13.48 -18.63
C ASP A 67 22.92 12.45 -19.10
N ALA A 68 21.68 12.90 -19.36
CA ALA A 68 20.52 12.10 -19.76
C ALA A 68 20.06 11.02 -18.76
N SER A 69 20.39 11.14 -17.47
CA SER A 69 19.92 10.20 -16.44
C SER A 69 18.95 10.84 -15.44
N THR A 70 18.18 9.99 -14.72
CA THR A 70 17.23 10.41 -13.68
C THR A 70 17.90 10.51 -12.30
N GLY A 71 17.24 11.16 -11.35
CA GLY A 71 17.73 11.32 -9.96
C GLY A 71 18.55 12.58 -9.77
N CYS A 72 17.96 13.73 -10.04
CA CYS A 72 18.61 15.04 -9.97
C CYS A 72 18.36 15.75 -8.62
N ALA A 73 18.99 16.92 -8.42
CA ALA A 73 18.79 17.74 -7.22
C ALA A 73 17.33 18.14 -6.99
N ARG A 74 16.55 18.32 -8.08
CA ARG A 74 15.10 18.59 -7.96
C ARG A 74 14.35 17.41 -7.31
N CYS A 75 14.73 16.16 -7.63
CA CYS A 75 14.17 15.01 -6.93
C CYS A 75 14.45 15.06 -5.43
N ALA A 76 15.69 15.39 -5.03
CA ALA A 76 16.04 15.54 -3.62
C ALA A 76 15.22 16.64 -2.92
N GLY A 77 15.05 17.80 -3.59
CA GLY A 77 14.23 18.89 -3.07
C GLY A 77 12.76 18.53 -2.94
N LEU A 78 12.21 17.77 -3.88
CA LEU A 78 10.82 17.30 -3.84
C LEU A 78 10.61 16.31 -2.68
N TRP A 79 11.43 15.27 -2.54
CA TRP A 79 11.34 14.34 -1.42
C TRP A 79 11.48 15.04 -0.07
N ARG A 80 12.45 15.95 0.05
CA ARG A 80 12.62 16.68 1.31
C ARG A 80 11.36 17.45 1.69
N ARG A 81 10.74 18.14 0.74
CA ARG A 81 9.48 18.87 0.96
C ARG A 81 8.37 17.90 1.40
N ASP A 82 8.23 16.77 0.71
CA ASP A 82 7.16 15.81 0.97
C ASP A 82 7.37 15.09 2.33
N VAL A 83 8.63 14.83 2.72
CA VAL A 83 8.97 14.19 4.00
C VAL A 83 8.92 15.15 5.18
N GLU A 84 9.49 16.36 5.04
CA GLU A 84 9.62 17.33 6.14
C GLU A 84 8.43 18.32 6.21
N GLY A 85 7.61 18.39 5.16
CA GLY A 85 6.54 19.38 4.98
C GLY A 85 7.06 20.73 4.51
N ASP A 86 6.15 21.67 4.22
CA ASP A 86 6.47 23.08 3.93
C ASP A 86 6.85 23.83 5.24
N THR A 87 7.73 23.24 6.03
CA THR A 87 8.34 24.00 7.10
C THR A 87 9.15 25.12 6.45
N ALA A 88 8.85 26.37 6.83
CA ALA A 88 9.63 27.52 6.40
C ALA A 88 11.12 27.19 6.52
N PRO A 89 11.95 27.47 5.51
CA PRO A 89 13.35 27.08 5.56
C PRO A 89 13.91 27.54 6.90
N ASP A 90 14.44 26.60 7.67
CA ASP A 90 15.10 26.90 8.95
C ASP A 90 16.03 28.08 8.70
N ARG A 91 15.84 29.17 9.45
CA ARG A 91 16.72 30.35 9.27
C ARG A 91 18.15 29.89 9.43
N PRO A 92 19.06 30.31 8.54
CA PRO A 92 20.49 30.01 8.72
C PRO A 92 20.87 30.31 10.17
N VAL A 93 21.58 29.39 10.84
CA VAL A 93 22.05 29.63 12.20
C VAL A 93 23.24 30.58 12.12
N PRO A 94 23.05 31.89 12.39
CA PRO A 94 24.14 32.87 12.28
C PRO A 94 25.24 32.49 13.27
N GLY A 95 26.48 32.40 12.84
CA GLY A 95 27.64 32.12 13.68
C GLY A 95 28.15 30.67 13.69
N LEU A 96 27.30 29.68 13.39
CA LEU A 96 27.78 28.28 13.22
C LEU A 96 28.25 28.01 11.79
N PHE A 97 27.77 28.76 10.83
CA PHE A 97 28.06 28.56 9.41
C PHE A 97 29.55 28.67 9.03
N PRO A 98 30.30 29.67 9.51
CA PRO A 98 31.74 29.75 9.22
C PRO A 98 32.54 28.53 9.70
N LEU A 99 32.09 27.94 10.84
CA LEU A 99 32.74 26.77 11.41
C LEU A 99 32.60 25.53 10.49
N TRP A 100 31.46 25.40 9.80
CA TRP A 100 31.12 24.26 8.95
C TRP A 100 31.49 24.48 7.47
N ALA A 101 31.85 25.69 7.08
CA ALA A 101 32.15 26.03 5.70
C ALA A 101 33.33 25.20 5.14
N ASP A 102 34.38 25.00 5.93
CA ASP A 102 35.52 24.21 5.54
C ASP A 102 35.20 22.73 5.44
N VAL A 103 34.37 22.20 6.36
CA VAL A 103 33.90 20.80 6.31
C VAL A 103 33.02 20.60 5.07
N PHE A 104 32.12 21.50 4.78
CA PHE A 104 31.29 21.45 3.61
C PHE A 104 32.05 21.56 2.30
N THR A 105 33.03 22.45 2.25
CA THR A 105 33.93 22.58 1.10
C THR A 105 34.75 21.31 0.88
N GLY A 106 35.27 20.72 1.97
CA GLY A 106 36.02 19.46 1.91
C GLY A 106 35.17 18.28 1.42
N LEU A 107 33.92 18.20 1.85
CA LEU A 107 32.96 17.20 1.36
C LEU A 107 32.66 17.37 -0.13
N ALA A 108 32.44 18.60 -0.59
CA ALA A 108 32.21 18.88 -1.99
C ALA A 108 33.42 18.60 -2.88
N ASP A 109 34.61 18.92 -2.40
CA ASP A 109 35.89 18.59 -3.11
C ASP A 109 36.08 17.08 -3.18
N ALA A 110 35.90 16.35 -2.09
CA ALA A 110 35.97 14.90 -2.09
C ALA A 110 34.98 14.26 -3.07
N ALA A 111 33.74 14.74 -3.07
CA ALA A 111 32.71 14.30 -4.00
C ALA A 111 33.04 14.61 -5.46
N ALA A 112 33.70 15.72 -5.74
CA ALA A 112 34.14 16.07 -7.11
C ALA A 112 35.26 15.15 -7.64
N HIS A 113 36.01 14.48 -6.75
CA HIS A 113 37.04 13.51 -7.15
C HIS A 113 36.51 12.09 -7.37
N GLY A 114 35.36 11.74 -6.80
CA GLY A 114 34.70 10.45 -6.98
C GLY A 114 33.17 10.63 -7.10
N PRO A 115 32.71 11.33 -8.13
CA PRO A 115 31.31 11.72 -8.21
C PRO A 115 30.36 10.52 -8.39
N GLU A 116 30.86 9.41 -8.94
CA GLU A 116 30.06 8.18 -9.16
C GLU A 116 29.51 7.61 -7.87
N GLU A 117 30.17 7.81 -6.74
CA GLU A 117 29.71 7.37 -5.43
C GLU A 117 28.41 8.07 -5.00
N LEU A 118 28.14 9.24 -5.56
CA LEU A 118 26.92 10.01 -5.33
C LEU A 118 25.86 9.81 -6.42
N ARG A 119 26.01 8.76 -7.24
CA ARG A 119 24.94 8.37 -8.17
C ARG A 119 23.73 7.85 -7.38
N LEU A 120 22.58 8.53 -7.48
CA LEU A 120 21.39 8.26 -6.65
C LEU A 120 21.72 8.26 -5.14
N ALA A 121 22.65 9.11 -4.72
CA ALA A 121 23.02 9.30 -3.33
C ALA A 121 23.43 10.75 -3.07
N LEU A 122 23.42 11.14 -1.81
CA LEU A 122 23.90 12.45 -1.39
C LEU A 122 24.46 12.37 0.05
N VAL A 123 25.24 13.37 0.41
CA VAL A 123 25.75 13.58 1.77
C VAL A 123 25.14 14.86 2.31
N ALA A 124 24.56 14.80 3.49
CA ALA A 124 23.99 15.94 4.19
C ALA A 124 24.78 16.24 5.47
N LEU A 125 25.04 17.53 5.71
CA LEU A 125 25.62 18.06 6.94
C LEU A 125 24.57 18.93 7.62
N ASP A 126 24.13 18.54 8.81
CA ASP A 126 23.30 19.40 9.67
C ASP A 126 24.22 20.37 10.42
N CYS A 127 24.20 21.63 10.02
CA CYS A 127 25.05 22.67 10.61
C CYS A 127 24.69 23.04 12.07
N ARG A 128 23.59 22.52 12.60
CA ARG A 128 23.22 22.73 14.03
C ARG A 128 23.92 21.72 14.93
N THR A 129 24.03 20.49 14.46
CA THR A 129 24.59 19.38 15.24
C THR A 129 25.99 18.96 14.80
N GLY A 130 26.38 19.30 13.57
CA GLY A 130 27.61 18.82 12.94
C GLY A 130 27.50 17.39 12.43
N GLU A 131 26.31 16.81 12.45
CA GLU A 131 26.09 15.46 11.98
C GLU A 131 26.22 15.38 10.46
N VAL A 132 26.98 14.41 9.97
CA VAL A 132 27.14 14.11 8.54
C VAL A 132 26.47 12.77 8.28
N THR A 133 25.47 12.78 7.41
CA THR A 133 24.68 11.60 7.03
C THR A 133 24.79 11.34 5.54
N ARG A 134 24.82 10.05 5.14
CA ARG A 134 24.72 9.63 3.75
C ARG A 134 23.31 9.15 3.47
N HIS A 135 22.72 9.65 2.41
CA HIS A 135 21.35 9.37 2.00
C HIS A 135 21.30 8.69 0.64
N ARG A 136 20.29 7.85 0.46
CA ARG A 136 19.89 7.30 -0.84
C ARG A 136 18.85 8.21 -1.47
N LEU A 137 18.91 8.37 -2.79
CA LEU A 137 17.93 9.11 -3.56
C LEU A 137 17.18 8.17 -4.49
N VAL A 138 15.88 8.07 -4.34
CA VAL A 138 14.98 7.53 -5.37
C VAL A 138 14.59 8.70 -6.28
N PRO A 139 14.61 8.57 -7.62
CA PRO A 139 14.07 9.62 -8.48
C PRO A 139 12.64 9.93 -8.08
N HIS A 140 12.29 11.22 -7.96
CA HIS A 140 10.94 11.58 -7.54
C HIS A 140 9.96 11.48 -8.71
N PRO A 141 8.81 10.81 -8.58
CA PRO A 141 7.88 10.59 -9.70
C PRO A 141 7.34 11.88 -10.31
N ASP A 142 7.16 12.96 -9.53
CA ASP A 142 6.70 14.25 -10.02
C ASP A 142 7.83 15.20 -10.44
N CYS A 143 9.04 14.68 -10.63
CA CYS A 143 10.14 15.48 -11.12
C CYS A 143 10.04 15.74 -12.62
N SER A 144 9.55 16.90 -13.02
CA SER A 144 9.41 17.30 -14.43
C SER A 144 10.75 17.40 -15.19
N HIS A 145 11.90 17.43 -14.50
CA HIS A 145 13.22 17.36 -15.14
C HIS A 145 13.60 15.93 -15.51
N CYS A 146 13.40 14.96 -14.58
CA CYS A 146 13.70 13.54 -14.82
C CYS A 146 12.63 12.86 -15.67
N PHE A 147 11.40 13.30 -15.52
CA PHE A 147 10.23 12.72 -16.18
C PHE A 147 9.38 13.83 -16.84
N PRO A 148 9.86 14.45 -17.93
CA PRO A 148 9.15 15.56 -18.58
C PRO A 148 7.78 15.15 -19.17
N GLY A 149 7.57 13.86 -19.44
CA GLY A 149 6.30 13.28 -19.85
C GLY A 149 5.54 12.58 -18.73
N GLY A 150 6.03 12.72 -17.48
CA GLY A 150 5.52 12.00 -16.32
C GLY A 150 6.24 10.66 -16.07
N ALA A 151 6.20 10.19 -14.83
CA ALA A 151 6.84 8.95 -14.39
C ALA A 151 5.95 7.71 -14.57
N GLY A 152 4.67 7.87 -14.90
CA GLY A 152 3.78 6.78 -15.24
C GLY A 152 4.30 5.99 -16.43
N LEU A 153 4.23 4.68 -16.38
CA LEU A 153 4.59 3.87 -17.52
C LEU A 153 3.54 4.02 -18.61
N ALA A 154 3.97 3.92 -19.87
CA ALA A 154 3.09 4.09 -21.02
C ALA A 154 1.86 3.16 -20.91
N VAL A 155 0.72 3.63 -21.45
CA VAL A 155 -0.52 2.86 -21.48
C VAL A 155 -0.23 1.43 -21.92
N PRO A 156 -0.59 0.42 -21.12
CA PRO A 156 -0.26 -0.97 -21.42
C PRO A 156 -0.83 -1.38 -22.77
N GLY A 157 -0.04 -2.09 -23.56
CA GLY A 157 -0.53 -2.81 -24.74
C GLY A 157 -1.36 -4.04 -24.37
N GLY A 158 -1.81 -4.14 -23.12
CA GLY A 158 -2.51 -5.26 -22.51
C GLY A 158 -1.64 -6.11 -21.59
N LEU A 159 -2.27 -7.06 -20.90
CA LEU A 159 -1.58 -8.09 -20.13
C LEU A 159 -0.92 -9.10 -21.08
N ASP A 160 0.33 -9.46 -20.81
CA ASP A 160 0.99 -10.55 -21.52
C ASP A 160 0.60 -11.90 -20.89
N LEU A 161 -0.51 -12.44 -21.36
CA LEU A 161 -1.00 -13.76 -20.94
C LEU A 161 -0.41 -14.92 -21.77
N ARG A 162 0.66 -14.70 -22.53
CA ARG A 162 1.30 -15.71 -23.40
C ARG A 162 2.65 -16.17 -22.87
N THR A 163 3.45 -15.24 -22.35
CA THR A 163 4.79 -15.54 -21.84
C THR A 163 4.70 -16.25 -20.50
N PRO A 164 5.17 -17.50 -20.37
CA PRO A 164 5.21 -18.21 -19.09
C PRO A 164 6.07 -17.47 -18.07
N ARG A 165 5.58 -17.42 -16.82
CA ARG A 165 6.29 -16.81 -15.70
C ARG A 165 6.37 -17.82 -14.55
N PRO A 166 7.50 -18.53 -14.39
CA PRO A 166 7.62 -19.54 -13.35
C PRO A 166 7.54 -18.90 -11.95
N VAL A 167 6.77 -19.57 -11.07
CA VAL A 167 6.67 -19.21 -9.66
C VAL A 167 7.94 -19.64 -8.93
N VAL A 168 8.50 -18.74 -8.13
CA VAL A 168 9.70 -18.96 -7.32
C VAL A 168 9.31 -19.28 -5.87
N GLY A 169 9.75 -20.43 -5.37
CA GLY A 169 9.40 -20.88 -4.02
C GLY A 169 7.91 -21.23 -3.89
N ASP A 170 7.39 -21.14 -2.68
CA ASP A 170 6.00 -21.51 -2.34
C ASP A 170 5.01 -20.34 -2.41
N ALA A 171 5.48 -19.11 -2.59
CA ALA A 171 4.63 -17.96 -2.80
C ALA A 171 4.29 -17.83 -4.29
N LEU A 172 3.12 -17.26 -4.62
CA LEU A 172 2.76 -16.93 -5.99
C LEU A 172 3.53 -15.68 -6.46
N ARG A 173 4.86 -15.75 -6.40
CA ARG A 173 5.80 -14.69 -6.81
C ARG A 173 6.69 -15.16 -7.94
N THR A 174 6.93 -14.29 -8.90
CA THR A 174 7.80 -14.59 -10.06
C THR A 174 9.28 -14.39 -9.76
N ARG A 175 9.59 -13.79 -8.62
CA ARG A 175 10.96 -13.62 -8.12
C ARG A 175 10.98 -13.49 -6.60
N SER A 176 12.11 -13.84 -6.01
CA SER A 176 12.37 -13.52 -4.60
C SER A 176 12.61 -12.02 -4.44
N MET A 177 12.06 -11.43 -3.39
CA MET A 177 12.33 -10.06 -2.98
C MET A 177 13.17 -10.08 -1.70
N ASP A 178 14.35 -9.50 -1.78
CA ASP A 178 15.24 -9.41 -0.64
C ASP A 178 14.98 -8.15 0.17
N ARG A 179 14.76 -8.30 1.48
CA ARG A 179 14.47 -7.20 2.40
C ARG A 179 15.62 -6.19 2.51
N ALA A 180 16.88 -6.67 2.47
CA ALA A 180 18.03 -5.79 2.57
C ALA A 180 18.18 -4.93 1.31
N ASP A 181 17.85 -5.50 0.13
CA ASP A 181 17.81 -4.78 -1.13
C ASP A 181 16.70 -3.72 -1.13
N LEU A 182 15.48 -4.06 -0.67
CA LEU A 182 14.38 -3.09 -0.54
C LEU A 182 14.73 -1.95 0.42
N ARG A 183 15.31 -2.27 1.59
CA ARG A 183 15.82 -1.24 2.51
C ARG A 183 16.86 -0.34 1.85
N ALA A 184 17.85 -0.93 1.21
CA ALA A 184 18.93 -0.18 0.56
C ALA A 184 18.44 0.73 -0.57
N ARG A 185 17.30 0.42 -1.19
CA ARG A 185 16.78 1.12 -2.37
C ARG A 185 15.65 2.08 -2.09
N LEU A 186 14.79 1.81 -1.10
CA LEU A 186 13.57 2.59 -0.85
C LEU A 186 13.60 3.37 0.46
N LEU A 187 14.36 2.89 1.48
CA LEU A 187 14.34 3.48 2.81
C LEU A 187 15.32 4.65 2.90
N ASP A 188 14.79 5.85 3.06
CA ASP A 188 15.55 7.03 3.43
C ASP A 188 14.63 8.05 4.12
N PHE A 189 14.99 8.47 5.34
CA PHE A 189 14.17 9.32 6.19
C PHE A 189 14.04 10.77 5.72
N ARG A 190 14.71 11.17 4.61
CA ARG A 190 14.67 12.52 4.02
C ARG A 190 14.46 12.57 2.52
N PHE A 191 14.98 11.58 1.77
CA PHE A 191 15.10 11.66 0.31
C PHE A 191 14.56 10.43 -0.41
N GLY A 192 13.71 9.65 0.27
CA GLY A 192 13.11 8.44 -0.26
C GLY A 192 11.63 8.29 0.06
N PRO A 193 10.95 7.37 -0.64
CA PRO A 193 9.51 7.12 -0.47
C PRO A 193 9.16 6.43 0.84
N ALA A 194 10.07 5.62 1.40
CA ALA A 194 9.91 4.99 2.70
C ALA A 194 10.76 5.77 3.72
N ALA A 195 10.09 6.48 4.62
CA ALA A 195 10.78 7.34 5.59
C ALA A 195 11.30 6.52 6.77
N HIS A 196 10.48 5.60 7.29
CA HIS A 196 10.83 4.80 8.45
C HIS A 196 10.28 3.39 8.33
N ILE A 197 10.91 2.46 9.06
CA ILE A 197 10.39 1.12 9.27
C ILE A 197 10.42 0.81 10.76
N TYR A 198 9.29 0.39 11.29
CA TYR A 198 9.10 0.11 12.70
C TYR A 198 8.77 -1.35 12.91
N ARG A 199 9.26 -1.89 14.01
CA ARG A 199 8.82 -3.18 14.55
C ARG A 199 8.00 -2.90 15.80
N ASP A 200 6.80 -3.43 15.86
CA ASP A 200 5.99 -3.31 17.06
C ASP A 200 6.36 -4.45 18.02
N GLU A 201 7.09 -4.11 19.08
CA GLU A 201 7.58 -5.08 20.08
C GLU A 201 6.48 -5.51 21.07
N GLU A 202 5.37 -4.78 21.16
CA GLU A 202 4.22 -5.16 21.98
C GLU A 202 3.26 -6.08 21.24
N SER A 203 3.39 -6.21 19.92
CA SER A 203 2.58 -7.11 19.13
C SER A 203 2.97 -8.56 19.42
N PRO A 204 2.00 -9.46 19.66
CA PRO A 204 2.26 -10.89 19.84
C PRO A 204 2.72 -11.56 18.55
N LEU A 205 2.46 -10.96 17.41
CA LEU A 205 2.99 -11.34 16.10
C LEU A 205 4.05 -10.34 15.67
N SER A 206 4.92 -10.77 14.76
CA SER A 206 5.96 -9.92 14.20
C SER A 206 5.35 -8.85 13.28
N LEU A 207 4.79 -7.80 13.85
CA LEU A 207 4.20 -6.67 13.14
C LEU A 207 5.31 -5.67 12.73
N VAL A 208 5.37 -5.38 11.44
CA VAL A 208 6.25 -4.36 10.85
C VAL A 208 5.40 -3.31 10.15
N THR A 209 5.71 -2.05 10.39
CA THR A 209 5.11 -0.91 9.70
C THR A 209 6.17 -0.20 8.88
N CYS A 210 5.94 -0.02 7.58
CA CYS A 210 6.72 0.84 6.70
C CYS A 210 5.97 2.16 6.52
N GLU A 211 6.52 3.24 7.07
CA GLU A 211 5.97 4.58 6.91
C GLU A 211 6.42 5.15 5.56
N THR A 212 5.46 5.44 4.69
CA THR A 212 5.70 5.97 3.35
C THR A 212 5.15 7.40 3.20
N VAL A 213 5.69 8.10 2.24
CA VAL A 213 5.34 9.49 1.92
C VAL A 213 4.78 9.53 0.52
N ALA A 214 3.52 9.96 0.39
CA ALA A 214 2.89 10.15 -0.90
C ALA A 214 3.45 11.42 -1.57
N PRO A 215 3.92 11.34 -2.83
CA PRO A 215 4.44 12.48 -3.57
C PRO A 215 3.43 13.64 -3.63
N GLY A 216 3.90 14.85 -3.32
CA GLY A 216 3.08 16.05 -3.31
C GLY A 216 2.15 16.20 -2.09
N HIS A 217 2.22 15.28 -1.12
CA HIS A 217 1.41 15.29 0.08
C HIS A 217 2.26 15.19 1.33
N THR A 218 1.85 15.90 2.39
CA THR A 218 2.49 15.81 3.72
C THR A 218 1.95 14.62 4.52
N ARG A 219 0.91 13.95 4.02
CA ARG A 219 0.31 12.80 4.69
C ARG A 219 1.21 11.58 4.53
N ARG A 220 1.44 10.92 5.65
CA ARG A 220 2.15 9.66 5.70
C ARG A 220 1.16 8.50 5.70
N GLU A 221 1.50 7.47 4.94
CA GLU A 221 0.72 6.24 4.84
C GLU A 221 1.53 5.08 5.41
N GLY A 222 0.85 4.09 5.99
CA GLY A 222 1.49 2.89 6.53
C GLY A 222 1.32 1.70 5.60
N GLY A 223 2.41 1.00 5.30
CA GLY A 223 2.36 -0.37 4.80
C GLY A 223 2.64 -1.33 5.96
N TYR A 224 1.87 -2.40 6.07
CA TYR A 224 1.91 -3.33 7.19
C TYR A 224 2.30 -4.73 6.74
N GLY A 225 3.15 -5.38 7.50
CA GLY A 225 3.46 -6.79 7.34
C GLY A 225 3.30 -7.51 8.66
N ARG A 226 2.66 -8.67 8.62
CA ARG A 226 2.39 -9.50 9.79
C ARG A 226 2.81 -10.93 9.47
N SER A 227 3.48 -11.58 10.39
CA SER A 227 3.80 -13.00 10.32
C SER A 227 4.36 -13.48 11.66
N THR A 228 4.82 -14.70 11.72
CA THR A 228 5.52 -15.25 12.89
C THR A 228 6.97 -14.76 13.02
N ARG A 229 7.53 -14.07 12.00
CA ARG A 229 8.92 -13.58 11.98
C ARG A 229 9.01 -12.18 11.38
N PHE A 230 9.79 -11.30 12.01
CA PHE A 230 10.03 -9.95 11.47
C PHE A 230 10.66 -9.94 10.08
N SER A 231 11.50 -10.95 9.76
CA SER A 231 12.07 -11.08 8.41
C SER A 231 11.01 -11.25 7.33
N ASP A 232 9.95 -11.95 7.65
CA ASP A 232 8.90 -12.32 6.70
C ASP A 232 7.83 -11.22 6.61
N SER A 233 7.69 -10.41 7.67
CA SER A 233 6.78 -9.27 7.73
C SER A 233 7.32 -8.02 7.01
N GLU A 234 8.62 -7.90 6.85
CA GLU A 234 9.26 -6.67 6.37
C GLU A 234 9.01 -6.44 4.87
N VAL A 235 9.10 -7.49 4.05
CA VAL A 235 8.84 -7.39 2.61
C VAL A 235 7.40 -6.99 2.31
N PRO A 236 6.37 -7.64 2.88
CA PRO A 236 4.97 -7.18 2.74
C PRO A 236 4.78 -5.72 3.14
N ALA A 237 5.37 -5.28 4.26
CA ALA A 237 5.26 -3.88 4.70
C ALA A 237 5.83 -2.89 3.67
N PHE A 238 6.97 -3.20 3.03
CA PHE A 238 7.50 -2.37 1.94
C PHE A 238 6.59 -2.37 0.71
N LEU A 239 6.08 -3.53 0.31
CA LEU A 239 5.24 -3.65 -0.88
C LEU A 239 3.92 -2.91 -0.71
N GLU A 240 3.26 -3.06 0.44
CA GLU A 240 2.05 -2.30 0.75
C GLU A 240 2.34 -0.80 0.85
N GLY A 241 3.49 -0.39 1.40
CA GLY A 241 3.91 1.00 1.39
C GLY A 241 4.03 1.56 -0.04
N VAL A 242 4.62 0.80 -0.98
CA VAL A 242 4.67 1.19 -2.41
C VAL A 242 3.27 1.24 -3.02
N GLU A 243 2.40 0.29 -2.69
CA GLU A 243 1.00 0.26 -3.13
C GLU A 243 0.26 1.54 -2.70
N ARG A 244 0.37 1.92 -1.43
CA ARG A 244 -0.25 3.14 -0.89
C ARG A 244 0.19 4.39 -1.64
N VAL A 245 1.49 4.49 -1.95
CA VAL A 245 2.06 5.64 -2.67
C VAL A 245 1.64 5.67 -4.13
N THR A 246 1.62 4.52 -4.82
CA THR A 246 1.32 4.45 -6.26
C THR A 246 -0.17 4.46 -6.56
N GLY A 247 -1.00 3.95 -5.65
CA GLY A 247 -2.45 3.83 -5.82
C GLY A 247 -3.24 5.05 -5.38
N GLY A 248 -2.73 5.81 -4.39
CA GLY A 248 -3.45 6.97 -3.84
C GLY A 248 -3.58 8.12 -4.84
N HIS A 249 -2.52 8.41 -5.57
CA HIS A 249 -2.44 9.55 -6.49
C HIS A 249 -1.87 9.14 -7.84
N ARG A 250 -2.42 9.75 -8.89
CA ARG A 250 -1.85 9.63 -10.22
C ARG A 250 -0.56 10.43 -10.31
N HIS A 251 0.49 9.83 -10.85
CA HIS A 251 1.74 10.55 -11.09
C HIS A 251 1.57 11.63 -12.15
N THR A 252 2.18 12.78 -11.94
CA THR A 252 2.17 13.90 -12.87
C THR A 252 2.58 13.45 -14.28
N GLY A 253 1.80 13.85 -15.28
CA GLY A 253 2.06 13.55 -16.69
C GLY A 253 1.50 12.21 -17.21
N ALA A 254 0.90 11.36 -16.38
CA ALA A 254 0.12 10.24 -16.91
C ALA A 254 -1.09 10.77 -17.69
N PRO A 255 -1.35 10.27 -18.93
CA PRO A 255 -2.39 10.84 -19.78
C PRO A 255 -3.79 10.62 -19.18
N THR A 256 -4.59 11.67 -19.20
CA THR A 256 -6.01 11.63 -18.84
C THR A 256 -6.87 12.07 -20.02
N VAL A 257 -8.13 11.63 -20.01
CA VAL A 257 -9.17 12.09 -20.91
C VAL A 257 -10.23 12.80 -20.08
N SER A 258 -10.66 13.96 -20.48
CA SER A 258 -11.74 14.70 -19.81
C SER A 258 -13.01 14.60 -20.66
N GLY A 259 -14.14 14.29 -20.03
CA GLY A 259 -15.44 14.17 -20.70
C GLY A 259 -16.47 13.54 -19.80
N SER A 260 -17.73 13.53 -20.24
CA SER A 260 -18.80 12.78 -19.60
C SER A 260 -18.81 11.32 -20.06
N TYR A 261 -19.50 10.45 -19.33
CA TYR A 261 -19.71 9.07 -19.80
C TYR A 261 -20.49 9.07 -21.12
N ALA A 262 -21.50 9.94 -21.28
CA ALA A 262 -22.27 10.04 -22.50
C ALA A 262 -21.42 10.36 -23.73
N ASP A 263 -20.37 11.17 -23.57
CA ASP A 263 -19.44 11.52 -24.67
C ASP A 263 -18.45 10.37 -24.97
N LEU A 264 -18.15 9.51 -24.01
CA LEU A 264 -17.07 8.52 -24.05
C LEU A 264 -17.56 7.07 -23.98
N ALA A 265 -18.87 6.81 -24.09
CA ALA A 265 -19.49 5.51 -23.81
C ALA A 265 -18.89 4.34 -24.60
N ASP A 266 -18.42 4.57 -25.82
CA ASP A 266 -17.81 3.52 -26.66
C ASP A 266 -16.43 3.06 -26.13
N GLU A 267 -15.75 3.90 -25.36
CA GLU A 267 -14.41 3.65 -24.84
C GLU A 267 -14.37 3.55 -23.30
N ALA A 268 -15.42 3.97 -22.60
CA ALA A 268 -15.44 4.09 -21.15
C ALA A 268 -16.19 2.93 -20.47
N LEU A 269 -15.71 2.59 -19.29
CA LEU A 269 -16.39 1.70 -18.35
C LEU A 269 -17.64 2.40 -17.82
N ASP A 270 -18.80 1.76 -17.93
CA ASP A 270 -20.05 2.26 -17.38
C ASP A 270 -19.99 2.34 -15.85
N PRO A 271 -20.07 3.55 -15.27
CA PRO A 271 -20.02 3.73 -13.82
C PRO A 271 -21.18 3.06 -13.05
N GLU A 272 -22.31 2.81 -13.68
CA GLU A 272 -23.43 2.10 -13.03
C GLU A 272 -23.03 0.67 -12.65
N ARG A 273 -22.15 0.04 -13.41
CA ARG A 273 -21.64 -1.30 -13.13
C ARG A 273 -20.69 -1.37 -11.94
N LEU A 274 -20.25 -0.21 -11.42
CA LEU A 274 -19.32 -0.10 -10.29
C LEU A 274 -20.04 -0.02 -8.93
N GLY A 275 -21.37 -0.04 -8.92
CA GLY A 275 -22.19 0.20 -7.74
C GLY A 275 -22.28 1.69 -7.41
N LEU A 276 -23.48 2.19 -7.33
CA LEU A 276 -23.75 3.59 -7.00
C LEU A 276 -24.11 3.75 -5.53
N HIS A 277 -24.02 4.99 -5.06
CA HIS A 277 -24.48 5.39 -3.73
C HIS A 277 -26.00 5.48 -3.68
N GLU A 278 -26.55 5.30 -2.48
CA GLU A 278 -27.98 5.45 -2.25
C GLU A 278 -28.39 6.94 -2.36
N PRO A 279 -29.52 7.26 -3.02
CA PRO A 279 -29.93 8.64 -3.26
C PRO A 279 -30.15 9.49 -2.01
N GLU A 280 -30.47 8.84 -0.88
CA GLU A 280 -30.74 9.48 0.40
C GLU A 280 -29.55 10.21 1.02
N TRP A 281 -28.32 9.87 0.59
CA TRP A 281 -27.10 10.46 1.14
C TRP A 281 -26.70 11.78 0.48
N TYR A 282 -27.18 12.06 -0.72
CA TYR A 282 -26.84 13.31 -1.40
C TYR A 282 -27.41 14.52 -0.63
N GLY A 283 -26.50 15.44 -0.27
CA GLY A 283 -26.82 16.61 0.58
C GLY A 283 -26.71 16.34 2.09
N HIS A 284 -26.41 15.11 2.51
CA HIS A 284 -26.09 14.83 3.91
C HIS A 284 -24.72 15.43 4.28
N PRO A 285 -24.55 16.08 5.47
CA PRO A 285 -23.29 16.74 5.83
C PRO A 285 -22.06 15.81 5.91
N ALA A 286 -22.26 14.50 6.03
CA ALA A 286 -21.20 13.50 6.02
C ALA A 286 -20.94 12.89 4.63
N PHE A 287 -21.53 13.44 3.56
CA PHE A 287 -21.40 12.92 2.20
C PHE A 287 -21.12 14.06 1.22
N ASP A 288 -19.91 14.07 0.67
CA ASP A 288 -19.35 15.15 -0.14
C ASP A 288 -19.29 14.86 -1.65
N LEU A 289 -19.90 13.73 -2.08
CA LEU A 289 -19.90 13.32 -3.48
C LEU A 289 -21.12 13.88 -4.23
N VAL A 290 -20.97 14.04 -5.55
CA VAL A 290 -22.07 14.46 -6.42
C VAL A 290 -22.87 13.26 -6.93
N PRO A 291 -24.19 13.42 -7.25
CA PRO A 291 -24.93 12.37 -7.91
C PRO A 291 -24.32 12.00 -9.26
N TYR A 292 -24.20 10.71 -9.54
CA TYR A 292 -23.84 10.28 -10.88
C TYR A 292 -24.96 10.56 -11.87
N SER A 293 -24.57 11.11 -13.03
CA SER A 293 -25.35 11.16 -14.26
C SER A 293 -24.42 10.92 -15.43
N PRO A 294 -24.87 10.28 -16.53
CA PRO A 294 -24.05 10.10 -17.72
C PRO A 294 -23.45 11.39 -18.31
N ASP A 295 -24.06 12.52 -18.02
CA ASP A 295 -23.65 13.83 -18.52
C ASP A 295 -22.64 14.56 -17.60
N VAL A 296 -22.33 14.01 -16.41
CA VAL A 296 -21.36 14.62 -15.49
C VAL A 296 -19.96 14.50 -16.04
N PRO A 297 -19.29 15.62 -16.35
CA PRO A 297 -17.90 15.57 -16.81
C PRO A 297 -16.97 15.17 -15.66
N THR A 298 -16.03 14.27 -15.95
CA THR A 298 -14.98 13.83 -15.02
C THR A 298 -13.68 13.58 -15.76
N SER A 299 -12.63 13.27 -15.01
CA SER A 299 -11.35 12.82 -15.54
C SER A 299 -11.32 11.29 -15.60
N TRP A 300 -10.76 10.77 -16.68
CA TRP A 300 -10.64 9.34 -16.97
C TRP A 300 -9.18 8.98 -17.22
N VAL A 301 -8.83 7.76 -16.85
CA VAL A 301 -7.53 7.15 -17.12
C VAL A 301 -7.70 5.87 -17.93
N TRP A 302 -6.66 5.51 -18.69
CA TRP A 302 -6.69 4.30 -19.46
C TRP A 302 -6.41 3.06 -18.61
N GLY A 303 -7.28 2.06 -18.72
CA GLY A 303 -7.09 0.70 -18.24
C GLY A 303 -7.19 -0.30 -19.41
N TRP A 304 -7.20 -1.57 -19.07
CA TRP A 304 -7.32 -2.71 -19.98
C TRP A 304 -8.45 -3.63 -19.53
N SER A 305 -9.45 -3.84 -20.35
CA SER A 305 -10.48 -4.86 -20.19
C SER A 305 -9.91 -6.22 -20.61
N THR A 306 -9.89 -7.18 -19.71
CA THR A 306 -9.39 -8.53 -20.00
C THR A 306 -10.41 -9.36 -20.77
N LEU A 307 -11.71 -9.10 -20.56
CA LEU A 307 -12.81 -9.76 -21.28
C LEU A 307 -12.88 -9.28 -22.74
N GLU A 308 -12.94 -7.97 -22.94
CA GLU A 308 -13.05 -7.37 -24.27
C GLU A 308 -11.71 -7.29 -25.01
N ARG A 309 -10.60 -7.50 -24.29
CA ARG A 309 -9.22 -7.44 -24.81
C ARG A 309 -8.90 -6.12 -25.52
N ARG A 310 -9.39 -5.03 -24.95
CA ARG A 310 -9.17 -3.66 -25.44
C ARG A 310 -8.86 -2.69 -24.32
N ARG A 311 -8.38 -1.53 -24.69
CA ARG A 311 -8.26 -0.40 -23.76
C ARG A 311 -9.66 0.09 -23.40
N ILE A 312 -9.80 0.53 -22.14
CA ILE A 312 -11.04 1.08 -21.61
C ILE A 312 -10.73 2.25 -20.69
N LEU A 313 -11.54 3.28 -20.74
CA LEU A 313 -11.42 4.42 -19.83
C LEU A 313 -12.10 4.10 -18.48
N VAL A 314 -11.39 4.37 -17.39
CA VAL A 314 -11.86 4.20 -16.01
C VAL A 314 -11.89 5.57 -15.35
N PRO A 315 -12.93 5.93 -14.58
CA PRO A 315 -12.92 7.21 -13.86
C PRO A 315 -11.66 7.35 -12.99
N GLU A 316 -10.97 8.48 -13.09
CA GLU A 316 -9.69 8.68 -12.40
C GLU A 316 -9.79 8.45 -10.89
N HIS A 317 -10.90 8.90 -10.27
CA HIS A 317 -11.14 8.72 -8.83
C HIS A 317 -11.50 7.28 -8.42
N VAL A 318 -11.77 6.39 -9.39
CA VAL A 318 -11.87 4.93 -9.15
C VAL A 318 -10.50 4.28 -9.25
N ALA A 319 -9.68 4.74 -10.19
CA ALA A 319 -8.34 4.23 -10.37
C ALA A 319 -7.37 4.70 -9.27
N TYR A 320 -7.54 5.93 -8.76
CA TYR A 320 -6.68 6.55 -7.74
C TYR A 320 -7.57 7.18 -6.66
N TRP A 321 -7.61 6.59 -5.46
CA TRP A 321 -8.63 6.93 -4.46
C TRP A 321 -8.53 8.34 -3.86
N HIS A 322 -7.41 9.03 -4.02
CA HIS A 322 -7.26 10.45 -3.66
C HIS A 322 -7.39 11.39 -4.86
N ALA A 323 -7.62 10.87 -6.08
CA ALA A 323 -7.78 11.71 -7.26
C ALA A 323 -9.17 12.34 -7.35
N GLY A 324 -9.26 13.35 -8.19
CA GLY A 324 -10.49 14.09 -8.44
C GLY A 324 -10.57 15.40 -7.65
N THR A 325 -11.29 16.35 -8.23
CA THR A 325 -11.56 17.64 -7.60
C THR A 325 -12.95 17.63 -6.96
N GLU A 326 -13.16 18.48 -5.99
CA GLU A 326 -14.47 18.72 -5.40
C GLU A 326 -15.51 19.04 -6.48
N GLY A 327 -16.67 18.37 -6.43
CA GLY A 327 -17.74 18.53 -7.41
C GLY A 327 -17.65 17.66 -8.68
N THR A 328 -16.60 16.83 -8.83
CA THR A 328 -16.45 15.89 -9.97
C THR A 328 -16.40 14.43 -9.56
N ARG A 329 -16.27 14.12 -8.26
CA ARG A 329 -16.28 12.76 -7.73
C ARG A 329 -17.72 12.33 -7.47
N PHE A 330 -18.12 11.24 -8.10
CA PHE A 330 -19.45 10.64 -7.91
C PHE A 330 -19.39 9.23 -7.29
N LEU A 331 -18.19 8.66 -7.10
CA LEU A 331 -17.98 7.40 -6.40
C LEU A 331 -16.91 7.57 -5.32
N TYR A 332 -17.17 7.00 -4.15
CA TYR A 332 -16.14 6.76 -3.14
C TYR A 332 -15.26 5.59 -3.58
N GLU A 333 -13.96 5.69 -3.34
CA GLU A 333 -13.05 4.60 -3.59
C GLU A 333 -11.96 4.53 -2.53
N SER A 334 -11.39 3.33 -2.38
CA SER A 334 -10.30 3.01 -1.47
C SER A 334 -9.18 2.28 -2.23
N SER A 335 -8.19 1.77 -1.50
CA SER A 335 -7.14 0.92 -2.08
C SER A 335 -7.65 -0.43 -2.60
N ASN A 336 -8.92 -0.78 -2.40
CA ASN A 336 -9.50 -2.06 -2.80
C ASN A 336 -9.13 -2.46 -4.24
N GLY A 337 -8.46 -3.61 -4.42
CA GLY A 337 -7.97 -4.10 -5.70
C GLY A 337 -6.63 -3.50 -6.15
N CYS A 338 -5.98 -2.66 -5.33
CA CYS A 338 -4.60 -2.26 -5.54
C CYS A 338 -3.67 -3.40 -5.13
N ALA A 339 -2.59 -3.57 -5.88
CA ALA A 339 -1.58 -4.57 -5.54
C ALA A 339 -0.23 -4.26 -6.18
N VAL A 340 0.82 -4.80 -5.55
CA VAL A 340 2.20 -4.71 -6.03
C VAL A 340 2.77 -6.10 -6.25
N GLY A 341 3.40 -6.30 -7.41
CA GLY A 341 4.04 -7.55 -7.80
C GLY A 341 5.40 -7.35 -8.48
N GLY A 342 6.15 -8.44 -8.64
CA GLY A 342 7.39 -8.44 -9.40
C GLY A 342 7.17 -8.31 -10.91
N THR A 343 5.97 -8.62 -11.37
CA THR A 343 5.49 -8.42 -12.75
C THR A 343 4.07 -7.87 -12.73
N LEU A 344 3.60 -7.41 -13.88
CA LEU A 344 2.23 -6.89 -14.01
C LEU A 344 1.20 -8.01 -13.75
N GLU A 345 1.44 -9.21 -14.29
CA GLU A 345 0.57 -10.37 -14.13
C GLU A 345 0.49 -10.83 -12.67
N GLU A 346 1.61 -10.78 -11.95
CA GLU A 346 1.65 -11.05 -10.52
C GLU A 346 0.82 -10.02 -9.74
N ALA A 347 1.00 -8.73 -10.01
CA ALA A 347 0.24 -7.67 -9.38
C ALA A 347 -1.27 -7.80 -9.65
N VAL A 348 -1.66 -8.13 -10.90
CA VAL A 348 -3.07 -8.37 -11.26
C VAL A 348 -3.67 -9.56 -10.50
N LEU A 349 -2.92 -10.65 -10.32
CA LEU A 349 -3.41 -11.81 -9.57
C LEU A 349 -3.69 -11.44 -8.11
N TYR A 350 -2.79 -10.70 -7.46
CA TYR A 350 -3.00 -10.26 -6.07
C TYR A 350 -4.11 -9.21 -5.95
N GLY A 351 -4.21 -8.26 -6.89
CA GLY A 351 -5.32 -7.30 -6.92
C GLY A 351 -6.68 -8.00 -7.13
N LEU A 352 -6.71 -9.06 -7.94
CA LEU A 352 -7.92 -9.87 -8.11
C LEU A 352 -8.27 -10.61 -6.81
N PHE A 353 -7.29 -11.14 -6.07
CA PHE A 353 -7.53 -11.77 -4.77
C PHE A 353 -8.22 -10.79 -3.82
N GLU A 354 -7.73 -9.56 -3.72
CA GLU A 354 -8.32 -8.56 -2.84
C GLU A 354 -9.75 -8.19 -3.26
N VAL A 355 -10.02 -8.01 -4.55
CA VAL A 355 -11.39 -7.75 -5.02
C VAL A 355 -12.33 -8.91 -4.69
N VAL A 356 -11.90 -10.16 -4.91
CA VAL A 356 -12.68 -11.36 -4.56
C VAL A 356 -12.94 -11.45 -3.06
N GLU A 357 -11.94 -11.15 -2.27
CA GLU A 357 -12.01 -11.13 -0.81
C GLU A 357 -13.06 -10.14 -0.30
N ARG A 358 -12.97 -8.90 -0.78
CA ARG A 358 -13.87 -7.82 -0.36
C ARG A 358 -15.30 -8.04 -0.87
N ASP A 359 -15.48 -8.47 -2.12
CA ASP A 359 -16.79 -8.85 -2.67
C ASP A 359 -17.44 -9.95 -1.84
N ALA A 360 -16.73 -11.04 -1.58
CA ALA A 360 -17.26 -12.16 -0.81
C ALA A 360 -17.68 -11.73 0.61
N PHE A 361 -16.83 -10.97 1.30
CA PHE A 361 -17.14 -10.47 2.63
C PHE A 361 -18.38 -9.57 2.63
N LEU A 362 -18.45 -8.59 1.73
CA LEU A 362 -19.59 -7.65 1.67
C LEU A 362 -20.89 -8.34 1.24
N LEU A 363 -20.81 -9.31 0.33
CA LEU A 363 -21.96 -10.16 -0.01
C LEU A 363 -22.51 -10.89 1.22
N ALA A 364 -21.63 -11.56 1.99
CA ALA A 364 -22.03 -12.28 3.20
C ALA A 364 -22.58 -11.32 4.27
N TRP A 365 -21.94 -10.16 4.46
CA TRP A 365 -22.36 -9.15 5.44
C TRP A 365 -23.71 -8.52 5.10
N TYR A 366 -23.85 -7.98 3.91
CA TYR A 366 -25.06 -7.25 3.53
C TYR A 366 -26.29 -8.15 3.34
N SER A 367 -26.08 -9.43 3.01
CA SER A 367 -27.16 -10.41 2.96
C SER A 367 -27.38 -11.15 4.29
N ARG A 368 -26.56 -10.91 5.30
CA ARG A 368 -26.55 -11.66 6.57
C ARG A 368 -26.50 -13.17 6.33
N THR A 369 -25.61 -13.62 5.45
CA THR A 369 -25.47 -15.05 5.14
C THR A 369 -24.71 -15.76 6.24
N ARG A 370 -25.31 -16.83 6.78
CA ARG A 370 -24.61 -17.81 7.62
C ARG A 370 -23.77 -18.71 6.73
N LEU A 371 -22.51 -18.88 7.09
CA LEU A 371 -21.52 -19.64 6.35
C LEU A 371 -21.21 -20.98 7.01
N ARG A 372 -20.49 -21.86 6.32
CA ARG A 372 -19.92 -23.05 6.92
C ARG A 372 -18.69 -22.68 7.76
N GLU A 373 -18.51 -23.36 8.88
CA GLU A 373 -17.30 -23.24 9.71
C GLU A 373 -16.21 -24.20 9.19
N ILE A 374 -14.97 -23.72 9.08
CA ILE A 374 -13.80 -24.54 8.76
C ILE A 374 -13.21 -25.03 10.10
N ALA A 375 -13.08 -26.33 10.28
CA ALA A 375 -12.38 -26.88 11.44
C ALA A 375 -10.89 -26.50 11.38
N THR A 376 -10.33 -26.12 12.52
CA THR A 376 -8.93 -25.62 12.59
C THR A 376 -7.86 -26.68 12.24
N GLY A 377 -8.21 -27.96 12.25
CA GLY A 377 -7.30 -29.04 11.88
C GLY A 377 -6.10 -29.18 12.82
N THR A 378 -4.99 -29.67 12.28
CA THR A 378 -3.75 -29.94 13.03
C THR A 378 -2.56 -29.09 12.57
N ASP A 379 -2.81 -27.99 11.85
CA ASP A 379 -1.75 -27.08 11.43
C ASP A 379 -1.07 -26.44 12.66
N PRO A 380 0.26 -26.60 12.84
CA PRO A 380 0.93 -26.15 14.05
C PRO A 380 0.99 -24.63 14.20
N ASP A 381 1.05 -23.86 13.09
CA ASP A 381 1.07 -22.41 13.16
C ASP A 381 -0.32 -21.88 13.54
N LEU A 382 -1.37 -22.48 12.98
CA LEU A 382 -2.76 -22.15 13.34
C LEU A 382 -3.06 -22.52 14.80
N ALA A 383 -2.58 -23.68 15.27
CA ALA A 383 -2.74 -24.09 16.66
C ALA A 383 -2.06 -23.07 17.60
N HIS A 384 -0.83 -22.66 17.29
CA HIS A 384 -0.12 -21.65 18.07
C HIS A 384 -0.89 -20.32 18.17
N LEU A 385 -1.45 -19.82 17.07
CA LEU A 385 -2.25 -18.59 17.08
C LEU A 385 -3.56 -18.76 17.86
N THR A 386 -4.17 -19.94 17.78
CA THR A 386 -5.37 -20.26 18.56
C THR A 386 -5.06 -20.28 20.05
N ASP A 387 -3.95 -20.92 20.46
CA ASP A 387 -3.51 -20.95 21.85
C ASP A 387 -3.25 -19.54 22.41
N LEU A 388 -2.60 -18.65 21.63
CA LEU A 388 -2.38 -17.25 22.03
C LEU A 388 -3.70 -16.49 22.26
N LEU A 389 -4.72 -16.77 21.49
CA LEU A 389 -6.05 -16.18 21.66
C LEU A 389 -6.76 -16.79 22.88
N ASP A 390 -6.73 -18.12 23.03
CA ASP A 390 -7.36 -18.85 24.13
C ASP A 390 -6.77 -18.45 25.50
N GLU A 391 -5.44 -18.20 25.59
CA GLU A 391 -4.79 -17.66 26.78
C GLU A 391 -5.36 -16.31 27.25
N ARG A 392 -5.94 -15.56 26.35
CA ARG A 392 -6.62 -14.28 26.63
C ARG A 392 -8.14 -14.43 26.76
N GLY A 393 -8.66 -15.66 26.73
CA GLY A 393 -10.08 -15.96 26.77
C GLY A 393 -10.84 -15.56 25.48
N LEU A 394 -10.11 -15.39 24.38
CA LEU A 394 -10.69 -15.03 23.08
C LEU A 394 -11.01 -16.31 22.30
N ARG A 395 -12.07 -16.29 21.53
CA ARG A 395 -12.50 -17.45 20.73
C ARG A 395 -12.36 -17.17 19.23
N LEU A 396 -11.53 -17.93 18.56
CA LEU A 396 -11.39 -17.96 17.11
C LEU A 396 -12.45 -18.87 16.47
N ARG A 397 -13.04 -18.41 15.36
CA ARG A 397 -13.81 -19.21 14.40
C ARG A 397 -13.28 -18.93 12.99
N LEU A 398 -13.26 -19.95 12.16
CA LEU A 398 -12.93 -19.84 10.74
C LEU A 398 -14.16 -20.16 9.92
N LEU A 399 -14.50 -19.31 8.95
CA LEU A 399 -15.66 -19.49 8.09
C LEU A 399 -15.20 -19.59 6.64
N ASP A 400 -15.84 -20.49 5.88
CA ASP A 400 -15.63 -20.62 4.44
C ASP A 400 -16.38 -19.50 3.71
N LEU A 401 -15.63 -18.53 3.24
CA LEU A 401 -16.12 -17.37 2.52
C LEU A 401 -15.91 -17.52 1.00
N THR A 402 -15.56 -18.70 0.51
CA THR A 402 -15.39 -18.96 -0.92
C THR A 402 -16.69 -18.75 -1.66
N SER A 403 -16.73 -17.73 -2.52
CA SER A 403 -17.89 -17.41 -3.36
C SER A 403 -17.85 -18.18 -4.70
N ASP A 404 -18.83 -17.89 -5.55
CA ASP A 404 -18.89 -18.38 -6.94
C ASP A 404 -17.67 -18.05 -7.81
N LEU A 405 -16.85 -17.06 -7.39
CA LEU A 405 -15.57 -16.74 -8.04
C LEU A 405 -14.51 -17.83 -7.86
N GLY A 406 -14.74 -18.80 -6.96
CA GLY A 406 -13.99 -20.06 -6.86
C GLY A 406 -12.57 -19.95 -6.32
N ILE A 407 -12.14 -18.79 -5.82
CA ILE A 407 -10.85 -18.61 -5.17
C ILE A 407 -11.01 -18.87 -3.67
N PRO A 408 -10.19 -19.74 -3.04
CA PRO A 408 -10.28 -20.00 -1.61
C PRO A 408 -10.21 -18.70 -0.80
N THR A 409 -11.28 -18.44 -0.05
CA THR A 409 -11.39 -17.27 0.80
C THR A 409 -11.85 -17.70 2.19
N ALA A 410 -11.08 -17.34 3.21
CA ALA A 410 -11.40 -17.62 4.61
C ALA A 410 -11.74 -16.31 5.34
N LEU A 411 -12.70 -16.38 6.25
CA LEU A 411 -13.01 -15.33 7.21
C LEU A 411 -12.66 -15.82 8.61
N ALA A 412 -11.71 -15.15 9.26
CA ALA A 412 -11.42 -15.36 10.67
C ALA A 412 -12.23 -14.39 11.52
N VAL A 413 -12.88 -14.92 12.55
CA VAL A 413 -13.72 -14.16 13.48
C VAL A 413 -13.24 -14.45 14.89
N VAL A 414 -12.79 -13.43 15.61
CA VAL A 414 -12.42 -13.50 17.02
C VAL A 414 -13.47 -12.77 17.85
N THR A 415 -13.97 -13.44 18.88
CA THR A 415 -14.93 -12.88 19.83
C THR A 415 -14.42 -12.98 21.25
N ALA A 416 -14.85 -12.06 22.11
CA ALA A 416 -14.47 -12.01 23.51
C ALA A 416 -15.70 -12.16 24.43
N PRO A 417 -15.51 -12.61 25.69
CA PRO A 417 -16.55 -12.60 26.72
C PRO A 417 -16.86 -11.16 27.15
N GLU A 418 -18.09 -10.95 27.61
CA GLU A 418 -18.60 -9.62 27.99
C GLU A 418 -17.68 -8.86 28.98
N GLU A 419 -17.16 -9.58 29.98
CA GLU A 419 -16.29 -9.00 30.99
C GLU A 419 -15.02 -8.40 30.40
N ALA A 420 -14.38 -9.12 29.47
CA ALA A 420 -13.17 -8.66 28.78
C ALA A 420 -13.45 -7.44 27.90
N VAL A 421 -14.61 -7.41 27.24
CA VAL A 421 -15.00 -6.28 26.39
C VAL A 421 -15.29 -5.04 27.25
N ARG A 422 -16.08 -5.18 28.33
CA ARG A 422 -16.42 -4.05 29.20
C ARG A 422 -15.22 -3.49 29.97
N SER A 423 -14.22 -4.31 30.22
CA SER A 423 -12.96 -3.86 30.82
C SER A 423 -11.94 -3.28 29.82
N GLY A 424 -12.27 -3.25 28.52
CA GLY A 424 -11.38 -2.73 27.47
C GLY A 424 -10.16 -3.62 27.15
N LEU A 425 -10.21 -4.89 27.59
CA LEU A 425 -9.14 -5.87 27.36
C LEU A 425 -9.24 -6.57 26.02
N ALA A 426 -10.41 -6.53 25.37
CA ALA A 426 -10.64 -7.13 24.07
C ALA A 426 -11.79 -6.45 23.34
N PRO A 427 -11.85 -6.48 22.00
CA PRO A 427 -13.04 -6.09 21.25
C PRO A 427 -14.12 -7.16 21.35
N ALA A 428 -15.40 -6.78 21.25
CA ALA A 428 -16.48 -7.75 21.15
C ALA A 428 -16.38 -8.59 19.88
N LEU A 429 -15.92 -7.98 18.79
CA LEU A 429 -15.65 -8.60 17.50
C LEU A 429 -14.36 -8.04 16.92
N SER A 430 -13.49 -8.93 16.46
CA SER A 430 -12.43 -8.65 15.52
C SER A 430 -12.55 -9.66 14.38
N LEU A 431 -12.34 -9.20 13.15
CA LEU A 431 -12.36 -10.10 12.00
C LEU A 431 -11.38 -9.62 10.93
N ALA A 432 -10.97 -10.54 10.10
CA ALA A 432 -10.25 -10.28 8.85
C ALA A 432 -10.47 -11.46 7.90
N THR A 433 -10.15 -11.24 6.65
CA THR A 433 -10.27 -12.23 5.59
C THR A 433 -8.92 -12.53 4.97
N GLY A 434 -8.84 -13.63 4.25
CA GLY A 434 -7.67 -13.95 3.45
C GLY A 434 -8.09 -14.73 2.22
N THR A 435 -7.53 -14.35 1.07
CA THR A 435 -7.81 -14.98 -0.22
C THR A 435 -6.52 -15.39 -0.89
N HIS A 436 -6.42 -16.66 -1.27
CA HIS A 436 -5.24 -17.19 -1.95
C HIS A 436 -5.59 -18.49 -2.68
N LEU A 437 -4.85 -18.83 -3.76
CA LEU A 437 -5.04 -20.13 -4.43
C LEU A 437 -4.65 -21.32 -3.54
N ASP A 438 -3.71 -21.12 -2.62
CA ASP A 438 -3.41 -22.06 -1.55
C ASP A 438 -4.36 -21.81 -0.37
N PRO A 439 -5.25 -22.76 -0.03
CA PRO A 439 -6.22 -22.61 1.05
C PRO A 439 -5.58 -22.35 2.43
N ARG A 440 -4.40 -22.94 2.69
CA ARG A 440 -3.67 -22.72 3.94
C ARG A 440 -3.25 -21.25 4.07
N ARG A 441 -2.75 -20.65 2.99
CA ARG A 441 -2.37 -19.25 2.98
C ARG A 441 -3.57 -18.32 3.15
N ALA A 442 -4.71 -18.68 2.57
CA ALA A 442 -5.95 -17.92 2.78
C ALA A 442 -6.36 -17.92 4.26
N VAL A 443 -6.33 -19.08 4.91
CA VAL A 443 -6.63 -19.21 6.34
C VAL A 443 -5.62 -18.45 7.20
N MET A 444 -4.31 -18.64 6.96
CA MET A 444 -3.26 -18.00 7.76
C MET A 444 -3.31 -16.47 7.65
N ALA A 445 -3.50 -15.90 6.45
CA ALA A 445 -3.63 -14.46 6.27
C ALA A 445 -4.79 -13.89 7.11
N ALA A 446 -5.97 -14.53 7.06
CA ALA A 446 -7.12 -14.13 7.85
C ALA A 446 -6.84 -14.19 9.36
N VAL A 447 -6.21 -15.28 9.84
CA VAL A 447 -5.96 -15.49 11.28
C VAL A 447 -4.87 -14.55 11.81
N GLU A 448 -3.75 -14.39 11.10
CA GLU A 448 -2.66 -13.50 11.51
C GLU A 448 -3.14 -12.05 11.65
N GLU A 449 -3.96 -11.59 10.73
CA GLU A 449 -4.52 -10.24 10.81
C GLU A 449 -5.52 -10.09 11.94
N THR A 450 -6.51 -10.99 12.04
CA THR A 450 -7.52 -10.97 13.09
C THR A 450 -6.92 -11.10 14.49
N ALA A 451 -5.97 -12.02 14.67
CA ALA A 451 -5.28 -12.22 15.95
C ALA A 451 -4.47 -10.98 16.35
N THR A 452 -3.73 -10.39 15.40
CA THR A 452 -3.00 -9.15 15.65
C THR A 452 -3.95 -8.06 16.13
N ASN A 453 -5.05 -7.82 15.41
CA ASN A 453 -6.01 -6.78 15.73
C ASN A 453 -6.67 -7.00 17.10
N ALA A 454 -7.08 -8.24 17.42
CA ALA A 454 -7.69 -8.57 18.70
C ALA A 454 -6.72 -8.43 19.88
N LEU A 455 -5.48 -8.89 19.72
CA LEU A 455 -4.47 -8.89 20.78
C LEU A 455 -3.85 -7.50 21.00
N MET A 456 -3.80 -6.65 19.98
CA MET A 456 -3.33 -5.27 20.06
C MET A 456 -4.42 -4.28 20.55
N TYR A 457 -5.67 -4.69 20.58
CA TYR A 457 -6.79 -3.83 20.95
C TYR A 457 -6.61 -3.09 22.30
N PRO A 458 -6.14 -3.73 23.41
CA PRO A 458 -5.93 -3.03 24.68
C PRO A 458 -4.91 -1.89 24.57
N LYS A 459 -3.90 -2.02 23.74
CA LYS A 459 -2.91 -0.97 23.46
C LYS A 459 -3.58 0.20 22.74
N TRP A 460 -4.36 -0.08 21.69
CA TRP A 460 -5.03 0.97 20.90
C TRP A 460 -6.05 1.75 21.75
N VAL A 461 -6.81 1.06 22.62
CA VAL A 461 -7.73 1.71 23.57
C VAL A 461 -6.97 2.61 24.54
N ARG A 462 -5.85 2.13 25.14
CA ARG A 462 -5.04 2.95 26.07
C ARG A 462 -4.48 4.20 25.39
N MET A 463 -4.02 4.07 24.17
CA MET A 463 -3.40 5.17 23.42
C MET A 463 -4.45 6.10 22.79
N ARG A 464 -5.73 5.73 22.77
CA ARG A 464 -6.81 6.40 22.04
C ARG A 464 -6.42 6.69 20.57
N ALA A 465 -5.53 5.87 20.02
CA ALA A 465 -4.96 6.10 18.70
C ALA A 465 -5.92 5.69 17.59
N SER A 466 -6.54 4.51 17.74
CA SER A 466 -7.43 3.93 16.73
C SER A 466 -8.82 3.61 17.28
N VAL A 467 -8.98 3.48 18.62
CA VAL A 467 -10.27 3.15 19.25
C VAL A 467 -10.54 4.09 20.43
N ASP A 468 -11.57 4.92 20.27
CA ASP A 468 -12.16 5.70 21.36
C ASP A 468 -13.57 5.15 21.64
N VAL A 469 -13.67 4.32 22.69
CA VAL A 469 -14.90 3.60 23.05
C VAL A 469 -16.09 4.55 23.29
N GLU A 470 -15.85 5.68 23.94
CA GLU A 470 -16.90 6.65 24.25
C GLU A 470 -17.39 7.36 22.99
N ARG A 471 -16.51 7.65 22.06
CA ARG A 471 -16.84 8.21 20.74
C ARG A 471 -17.64 7.22 19.89
N CYS A 472 -17.35 5.91 19.99
CA CYS A 472 -18.02 4.88 19.19
C CYS A 472 -19.42 4.52 19.72
N ARG A 473 -19.71 4.76 21.00
CA ARG A 473 -21.00 4.37 21.61
C ARG A 473 -22.25 4.96 20.92
N PRO A 474 -22.30 6.26 20.56
CA PRO A 474 -23.44 6.82 19.82
C PRO A 474 -23.65 6.20 18.44
N MET A 475 -22.62 5.61 17.84
CA MET A 475 -22.69 4.96 16.52
C MET A 475 -23.60 3.72 16.52
N LEU A 476 -23.87 3.13 17.67
CA LEU A 476 -24.81 2.00 17.79
C LEU A 476 -26.27 2.39 17.51
N GLU A 477 -26.61 3.65 17.65
CA GLU A 477 -27.95 4.19 17.44
C GLU A 477 -28.04 5.06 16.17
N ASP A 478 -26.94 5.70 15.78
CA ASP A 478 -26.83 6.53 14.58
C ASP A 478 -25.62 6.12 13.73
N PHE A 479 -25.85 5.30 12.73
CA PHE A 479 -24.81 4.80 11.84
C PHE A 479 -24.17 5.89 10.96
N THR A 480 -24.78 7.06 10.80
CA THR A 480 -24.21 8.18 10.04
C THR A 480 -22.95 8.77 10.73
N LEU A 481 -22.76 8.44 11.99
CA LEU A 481 -21.56 8.79 12.76
C LEU A 481 -20.35 7.89 12.42
N VAL A 482 -20.55 6.74 11.77
CA VAL A 482 -19.49 5.86 11.28
C VAL A 482 -18.95 6.45 9.97
N ARG A 483 -17.75 7.06 10.01
CA ARG A 483 -17.19 7.84 8.90
C ARG A 483 -15.83 7.34 8.44
N THR A 484 -15.07 6.70 9.32
CA THR A 484 -13.70 6.24 9.04
C THR A 484 -13.59 4.74 9.23
N LEU A 485 -12.51 4.15 8.76
CA LEU A 485 -12.18 2.74 8.98
C LEU A 485 -12.19 2.39 10.49
N GLU A 486 -11.59 3.24 11.31
CA GLU A 486 -11.52 3.04 12.76
C GLU A 486 -12.90 3.08 13.43
N ASP A 487 -13.85 3.82 12.87
CA ASP A 487 -15.23 3.86 13.37
C ASP A 487 -15.93 2.52 13.17
N HIS A 488 -15.70 1.86 12.00
CA HIS A 488 -16.24 0.54 11.72
C HIS A 488 -15.77 -0.48 12.77
N THR A 489 -14.48 -0.57 13.00
CA THR A 489 -13.91 -1.51 13.99
C THR A 489 -14.26 -1.11 15.42
N GLY A 490 -14.24 0.18 15.73
CA GLY A 490 -14.55 0.72 17.06
C GLY A 490 -15.98 0.46 17.49
N MET A 491 -16.96 0.67 16.62
CA MET A 491 -18.37 0.38 16.90
C MET A 491 -18.58 -1.12 17.17
N HIS A 492 -18.00 -1.99 16.35
CA HIS A 492 -18.12 -3.44 16.51
C HIS A 492 -17.23 -4.00 17.65
N GLY A 493 -16.31 -3.22 18.18
CA GLY A 493 -15.59 -3.51 19.41
C GLY A 493 -16.45 -3.43 20.67
N LEU A 494 -17.62 -2.78 20.61
CA LEU A 494 -18.55 -2.66 21.73
C LEU A 494 -19.40 -3.92 21.91
N TRP A 495 -19.69 -4.32 23.15
CA TRP A 495 -20.49 -5.51 23.46
C TRP A 495 -21.90 -5.45 22.87
N GLU A 496 -22.52 -4.29 22.92
CA GLU A 496 -23.86 -4.03 22.43
C GLU A 496 -24.01 -4.23 20.91
N SER A 497 -22.89 -4.20 20.15
CA SER A 497 -22.89 -4.45 18.70
C SER A 497 -23.18 -5.91 18.33
N ARG A 498 -23.10 -6.85 19.29
CA ARG A 498 -23.25 -8.29 19.07
C ARG A 498 -24.53 -8.66 18.31
N ARG A 499 -25.62 -7.98 18.57
CA ARG A 499 -26.92 -8.18 17.89
C ARG A 499 -26.83 -8.02 16.35
N HIS A 500 -25.82 -7.32 15.86
CA HIS A 500 -25.64 -7.01 14.44
C HIS A 500 -24.84 -8.05 13.67
N TRP A 501 -24.07 -8.88 14.35
CA TRP A 501 -23.15 -9.86 13.73
C TRP A 501 -23.33 -11.29 14.25
N GLU A 502 -24.40 -11.57 14.99
CA GLU A 502 -24.67 -12.91 15.55
C GLU A 502 -24.78 -14.00 14.48
N PHE A 503 -25.19 -13.66 13.26
CA PHE A 503 -25.23 -14.58 12.12
C PHE A 503 -23.84 -15.12 11.74
N LEU A 504 -22.77 -14.33 11.91
CA LEU A 504 -21.38 -14.77 11.63
C LEU A 504 -20.90 -15.86 12.59
N VAL A 505 -21.41 -15.86 13.83
CA VAL A 505 -21.02 -16.87 14.84
C VAL A 505 -22.03 -18.01 14.96
N SER A 506 -22.94 -18.13 14.00
CA SER A 506 -23.99 -19.14 13.91
C SER A 506 -23.84 -19.96 12.61
N PRO A 507 -22.76 -20.75 12.45
CA PRO A 507 -22.49 -21.46 11.21
C PRO A 507 -23.58 -22.46 10.84
N THR A 508 -23.69 -22.79 9.54
CA THR A 508 -24.66 -23.75 9.03
C THR A 508 -24.23 -25.19 9.20
N ALA A 509 -22.92 -25.45 9.10
CA ALA A 509 -22.29 -26.75 9.24
C ALA A 509 -20.80 -26.53 9.53
N THR A 510 -20.12 -27.59 9.97
CA THR A 510 -18.64 -27.60 10.07
C THR A 510 -18.07 -28.50 8.98
N VAL A 511 -17.10 -27.99 8.24
CA VAL A 511 -16.34 -28.73 7.24
C VAL A 511 -14.91 -28.93 7.72
N PRO A 512 -14.28 -30.08 7.48
CA PRO A 512 -12.87 -30.26 7.80
C PRO A 512 -12.02 -29.34 6.89
N VAL A 513 -10.83 -28.95 7.37
CA VAL A 513 -9.89 -28.12 6.59
C VAL A 513 -9.51 -28.80 5.27
N GLU A 514 -9.46 -30.11 5.24
CA GLU A 514 -9.23 -30.90 4.03
C GLU A 514 -10.38 -30.74 3.01
N GLY A 515 -11.62 -30.56 3.48
CA GLY A 515 -12.78 -30.27 2.65
C GLY A 515 -12.71 -28.88 2.05
N PHE A 516 -12.31 -27.89 2.84
CA PHE A 516 -12.03 -26.52 2.35
C PHE A 516 -10.88 -26.51 1.33
N ALA A 517 -9.86 -27.35 1.51
CA ALA A 517 -8.73 -27.51 0.61
C ALA A 517 -8.96 -28.51 -0.54
N ALA A 518 -10.10 -29.21 -0.57
CA ALA A 518 -10.33 -30.30 -1.53
C ALA A 518 -10.18 -29.87 -2.99
N GLY A 519 -9.37 -30.63 -3.74
CA GLY A 519 -9.12 -30.36 -5.16
C GLY A 519 -8.26 -29.13 -5.46
N ARG A 520 -7.65 -28.51 -4.44
CA ARG A 520 -6.84 -27.28 -4.56
C ARG A 520 -5.36 -27.59 -4.28
N PRO A 521 -4.42 -26.99 -5.04
CA PRO A 521 -3.00 -27.19 -4.81
C PRO A 521 -2.54 -26.58 -3.47
N SER A 522 -1.61 -27.24 -2.80
CA SER A 522 -0.94 -26.75 -1.59
C SER A 522 0.47 -26.22 -1.87
N SER A 523 0.96 -26.32 -3.10
CA SER A 523 2.24 -25.77 -3.55
C SER A 523 2.15 -25.36 -5.01
N PHE A 524 2.77 -24.23 -5.31
CA PHE A 524 2.85 -23.64 -6.65
C PHE A 524 4.29 -23.53 -7.15
N ALA A 525 5.27 -24.10 -6.46
CA ALA A 525 6.66 -24.03 -6.87
C ALA A 525 6.85 -24.55 -8.31
N GLY A 526 7.40 -23.73 -9.18
CA GLY A 526 7.60 -24.03 -10.59
C GLY A 526 6.34 -23.97 -11.48
N ALA A 527 5.16 -23.68 -10.91
CA ALA A 527 3.96 -23.42 -11.70
C ALA A 527 4.13 -22.18 -12.60
N ASP A 528 3.36 -22.11 -13.67
CA ASP A 528 3.31 -20.92 -14.52
C ASP A 528 2.24 -19.94 -13.99
N LEU A 529 2.69 -18.83 -13.39
CA LEU A 529 1.81 -17.79 -12.86
C LEU A 529 0.87 -17.20 -13.93
N THR A 530 1.36 -17.05 -15.15
CA THR A 530 0.56 -16.54 -16.27
C THR A 530 -0.59 -17.49 -16.61
N ALA A 531 -0.35 -18.81 -16.56
CA ALA A 531 -1.39 -19.82 -16.77
C ALA A 531 -2.41 -19.80 -15.63
N LEU A 532 -1.97 -19.68 -14.37
CA LEU A 532 -2.84 -19.55 -13.19
C LEU A 532 -3.72 -18.29 -13.28
N LEU A 533 -3.14 -17.15 -13.65
CA LEU A 533 -3.90 -15.91 -13.84
C LEU A 533 -4.95 -16.08 -14.95
N ARG A 534 -4.56 -16.64 -16.09
CA ARG A 534 -5.49 -16.87 -17.22
C ARG A 534 -6.67 -17.73 -16.80
N GLU A 535 -6.42 -18.82 -16.07
CA GLU A 535 -7.47 -19.70 -15.57
C GLU A 535 -8.45 -18.94 -14.65
N ARG A 536 -7.95 -18.03 -13.80
CA ARG A 536 -8.82 -17.22 -12.93
C ARG A 536 -9.60 -16.17 -13.70
N LEU A 537 -8.97 -15.51 -14.68
CA LEU A 537 -9.66 -14.58 -15.57
C LEU A 537 -10.78 -15.30 -16.34
N ASP A 538 -10.50 -16.46 -16.90
CA ASP A 538 -11.50 -17.26 -17.65
C ASP A 538 -12.68 -17.65 -16.74
N ALA A 539 -12.43 -17.99 -15.47
CA ALA A 539 -13.48 -18.30 -14.52
C ALA A 539 -14.36 -17.08 -14.19
N VAL A 540 -13.76 -15.90 -14.02
CA VAL A 540 -14.49 -14.64 -13.79
C VAL A 540 -15.31 -14.25 -15.03
N HIS A 541 -14.73 -14.39 -16.22
CA HIS A 541 -15.40 -14.13 -17.50
C HIS A 541 -16.59 -15.07 -17.74
N ALA A 542 -16.50 -16.33 -17.32
CA ALA A 542 -17.60 -17.29 -17.42
C ALA A 542 -18.82 -16.89 -16.59
N LEU A 543 -18.65 -16.05 -15.59
CA LEU A 543 -19.72 -15.45 -14.78
C LEU A 543 -20.28 -14.15 -15.40
N GLY A 544 -19.80 -13.74 -16.57
CA GLY A 544 -20.17 -12.48 -17.22
C GLY A 544 -19.55 -11.23 -16.60
N LEU A 545 -18.54 -11.40 -15.75
CA LEU A 545 -17.81 -10.30 -15.15
C LEU A 545 -16.53 -10.00 -15.94
N ASP A 546 -16.15 -8.73 -16.00
CA ASP A 546 -14.86 -8.31 -16.57
C ASP A 546 -13.85 -8.06 -15.46
N VAL A 547 -12.56 -8.18 -15.78
CA VAL A 547 -11.45 -7.73 -14.93
C VAL A 547 -10.76 -6.60 -15.66
N VAL A 548 -10.95 -5.39 -15.18
CA VAL A 548 -10.33 -4.19 -15.72
C VAL A 548 -9.09 -3.85 -14.91
N VAL A 549 -7.97 -3.67 -15.59
CA VAL A 549 -6.66 -3.42 -14.98
C VAL A 549 -6.19 -2.02 -15.33
N VAL A 550 -5.93 -1.19 -14.33
CA VAL A 550 -5.22 0.08 -14.49
C VAL A 550 -3.78 -0.11 -14.02
N ASP A 551 -2.81 0.12 -14.90
CA ASP A 551 -1.38 0.09 -14.53
C ASP A 551 -1.04 1.39 -13.78
N GLN A 552 -0.76 1.27 -12.49
CA GLN A 552 -0.35 2.35 -11.59
C GLN A 552 1.17 2.40 -11.41
N SER A 553 1.91 1.57 -12.16
CA SER A 553 3.36 1.48 -12.05
C SER A 553 4.02 2.81 -12.37
N SER A 554 5.06 3.11 -11.62
CA SER A 554 5.87 4.31 -11.78
C SER A 554 7.32 3.91 -12.03
N ALA A 555 7.96 4.53 -13.02
CA ALA A 555 9.34 4.23 -13.38
C ALA A 555 10.30 4.27 -12.18
N PRO A 556 10.27 5.26 -11.27
CA PRO A 556 11.13 5.28 -10.10
C PRO A 556 11.07 4.02 -9.24
N TYR A 557 9.87 3.49 -9.00
CA TYR A 557 9.70 2.28 -8.16
C TYR A 557 10.01 1.00 -8.93
N THR A 558 9.68 0.97 -10.22
CA THR A 558 10.06 -0.15 -11.10
C THR A 558 11.58 -0.26 -11.20
N ASP A 559 12.29 0.85 -11.40
CA ASP A 559 13.74 0.89 -11.53
C ASP A 559 14.43 0.62 -10.17
N ALA A 560 13.92 1.20 -9.08
CA ALA A 560 14.51 1.04 -7.76
C ALA A 560 14.25 -0.35 -7.15
N ALA A 561 13.03 -0.86 -7.21
CA ALA A 561 12.62 -2.08 -6.54
C ALA A 561 12.20 -3.20 -7.50
N GLY A 562 12.11 -2.92 -8.81
CA GLY A 562 11.67 -3.87 -9.84
C GLY A 562 10.22 -4.29 -9.65
N VAL A 563 9.36 -3.43 -9.14
CA VAL A 563 7.95 -3.75 -8.85
C VAL A 563 7.01 -3.08 -9.84
N ARG A 564 5.85 -3.69 -10.02
CA ARG A 564 4.72 -3.18 -10.79
C ARG A 564 3.54 -3.00 -9.86
N SER A 565 2.79 -1.94 -10.05
CA SER A 565 1.60 -1.63 -9.28
C SER A 565 0.37 -1.56 -10.17
N VAL A 566 -0.76 -2.07 -9.70
CA VAL A 566 -2.02 -2.06 -10.44
C VAL A 566 -3.19 -1.68 -9.55
N LYS A 567 -4.26 -1.23 -10.18
CA LYS A 567 -5.63 -1.26 -9.66
C LYS A 567 -6.42 -2.25 -10.48
N VAL A 568 -6.97 -3.27 -9.83
CA VAL A 568 -7.93 -4.21 -10.41
C VAL A 568 -9.33 -3.75 -10.06
N VAL A 569 -10.18 -3.63 -11.06
CA VAL A 569 -11.60 -3.30 -10.92
C VAL A 569 -12.41 -4.42 -11.56
N VAL A 570 -13.38 -4.97 -10.83
CA VAL A 570 -14.30 -6.00 -11.36
C VAL A 570 -15.71 -5.40 -11.35
N PRO A 571 -16.19 -4.86 -12.49
CA PRO A 571 -17.53 -4.28 -12.58
C PRO A 571 -18.60 -5.31 -12.26
N GLY A 572 -19.43 -5.02 -11.28
CA GLY A 572 -20.45 -5.94 -10.76
C GLY A 572 -20.07 -6.57 -9.41
N ALA A 573 -18.81 -6.58 -9.01
CA ALA A 573 -18.39 -6.93 -7.66
C ALA A 573 -18.65 -5.79 -6.67
N LEU A 574 -18.87 -6.12 -5.39
CA LEU A 574 -19.11 -5.14 -4.33
C LEU A 574 -17.80 -4.46 -3.93
N PRO A 575 -17.67 -3.15 -4.07
CA PRO A 575 -16.48 -2.43 -3.67
C PRO A 575 -16.47 -2.16 -2.16
N MET A 576 -15.31 -2.30 -1.52
CA MET A 576 -15.12 -1.92 -0.12
C MET A 576 -15.18 -0.40 0.04
N THR A 577 -15.98 0.06 1.00
CA THR A 577 -16.13 1.49 1.31
C THR A 577 -16.10 1.71 2.82
N PHE A 578 -15.47 2.80 3.26
CA PHE A 578 -15.47 3.20 4.66
C PHE A 578 -16.34 4.45 4.86
N GLY A 579 -17.09 4.45 5.97
CA GLY A 579 -18.17 5.39 6.22
C GLY A 579 -19.52 4.85 5.77
N HIS A 580 -20.49 4.90 6.69
CA HIS A 580 -21.84 4.36 6.42
C HIS A 580 -22.52 4.99 5.20
N THR A 581 -22.39 6.30 5.03
CA THR A 581 -22.98 7.05 3.91
C THR A 581 -22.31 6.77 2.58
N HIS A 582 -21.08 6.25 2.58
CA HIS A 582 -20.32 5.93 1.37
C HIS A 582 -20.62 4.54 0.78
N ARG A 583 -21.52 3.77 1.39
CA ARG A 583 -21.89 2.44 0.92
C ARG A 583 -22.36 2.46 -0.54
N ARG A 584 -21.82 1.53 -1.34
CA ARG A 584 -22.09 1.37 -2.78
C ARG A 584 -22.77 0.04 -3.04
N THR A 585 -24.08 -0.02 -2.85
CA THR A 585 -24.89 -1.24 -2.98
C THR A 585 -25.93 -1.15 -4.10
N ARG A 586 -26.13 0.02 -4.65
CA ARG A 586 -27.11 0.25 -5.71
C ARG A 586 -26.59 -0.27 -7.06
N SER A 587 -27.45 -0.86 -7.85
CA SER A 587 -27.17 -1.39 -9.20
C SER A 587 -26.24 -2.61 -9.24
N LEU A 588 -26.02 -3.31 -8.11
CA LEU A 588 -25.21 -4.52 -8.03
C LEU A 588 -26.09 -5.77 -7.92
N GLU A 589 -26.25 -6.47 -9.05
CA GLU A 589 -27.10 -7.66 -9.15
C GLU A 589 -26.64 -8.80 -8.23
N ARG A 590 -25.31 -8.96 -8.04
CA ARG A 590 -24.76 -10.01 -7.17
C ARG A 590 -25.32 -9.96 -5.75
N LEU A 591 -25.61 -8.77 -5.24
CA LEU A 591 -26.17 -8.60 -3.89
C LEU A 591 -27.60 -9.19 -3.77
N THR A 592 -28.39 -9.16 -4.83
CA THR A 592 -29.78 -9.67 -4.81
C THR A 592 -29.86 -11.19 -4.61
N ARG A 593 -28.81 -11.92 -4.96
CA ARG A 593 -28.69 -13.38 -4.83
C ARG A 593 -27.51 -13.82 -3.94
N ALA A 594 -26.98 -12.93 -3.13
CA ALA A 594 -25.72 -13.10 -2.41
C ALA A 594 -25.60 -14.45 -1.66
N SER A 595 -26.63 -14.85 -0.89
CA SER A 595 -26.57 -16.10 -0.13
C SER A 595 -26.43 -17.37 -1.00
N THR A 596 -26.85 -17.32 -2.25
CA THR A 596 -26.72 -18.47 -3.18
C THR A 596 -25.34 -18.58 -3.82
N LEU A 597 -24.48 -17.59 -3.60
CA LEU A 597 -23.12 -17.55 -4.14
C LEU A 597 -22.10 -18.29 -3.24
N PHE A 598 -22.54 -18.73 -2.05
CA PHE A 598 -21.72 -19.49 -1.09
C PHE A 598 -22.22 -20.92 -0.97
N GLU A 599 -21.32 -21.89 -1.01
CA GLU A 599 -21.68 -23.29 -0.79
C GLU A 599 -22.21 -23.52 0.63
N GLY A 600 -23.45 -23.99 0.76
CA GLY A 600 -24.12 -24.17 2.05
C GLY A 600 -24.47 -22.88 2.77
N GLY A 601 -24.40 -21.74 2.08
CA GLY A 601 -24.81 -20.43 2.59
C GLY A 601 -26.33 -20.38 2.83
N VAL A 602 -26.73 -19.85 4.00
CA VAL A 602 -28.14 -19.72 4.38
C VAL A 602 -28.40 -18.31 4.90
N PRO A 603 -29.40 -17.58 4.34
CA PRO A 603 -29.76 -16.27 4.88
C PRO A 603 -30.17 -16.37 6.36
N TRP A 604 -29.71 -15.42 7.18
CA TRP A 604 -30.12 -15.33 8.59
C TRP A 604 -31.62 -15.08 8.76
N GLU A 605 -32.16 -14.21 7.91
CA GLU A 605 -33.58 -13.88 7.85
C GLU A 605 -34.05 -13.87 6.40
N ARG A 606 -35.33 -14.24 6.17
CA ARG A 606 -35.92 -14.26 4.81
C ARG A 606 -36.28 -12.86 4.28
N HIS A 607 -35.55 -11.83 4.62
CA HIS A 607 -35.84 -10.46 4.20
C HIS A 607 -34.86 -10.01 3.13
N GLY A 608 -35.35 -9.68 1.95
CA GLY A 608 -34.59 -9.17 0.81
C GLY A 608 -34.03 -7.75 1.00
N GLN A 609 -33.84 -7.31 2.23
CA GLN A 609 -33.25 -6.00 2.54
C GLN A 609 -31.77 -6.13 2.86
N VAL A 610 -31.00 -5.20 2.30
CA VAL A 610 -29.59 -5.04 2.62
C VAL A 610 -29.41 -4.75 4.10
N HIS A 611 -28.50 -5.46 4.77
CA HIS A 611 -28.18 -5.21 6.17
C HIS A 611 -27.78 -3.74 6.38
N PRO A 612 -28.53 -2.97 7.20
CA PRO A 612 -28.28 -1.54 7.30
C PRO A 612 -27.01 -1.18 8.08
N VAL A 613 -26.49 -2.12 8.86
CA VAL A 613 -25.35 -1.88 9.77
C VAL A 613 -24.06 -1.75 8.99
N PRO A 614 -23.19 -0.77 9.30
CA PRO A 614 -21.84 -0.69 8.76
C PRO A 614 -21.06 -1.98 8.99
N HIS A 615 -20.25 -2.41 8.04
CA HIS A 615 -19.46 -3.64 8.19
C HIS A 615 -18.33 -3.47 9.22
N PRO A 616 -17.92 -4.56 9.92
CA PRO A 616 -16.84 -4.51 10.92
C PRO A 616 -15.43 -4.66 10.32
N PHE A 617 -15.27 -4.62 9.02
CA PHE A 617 -13.99 -4.86 8.36
C PHE A 617 -12.98 -3.76 8.72
N PRO A 618 -11.69 -4.14 9.09
CA PRO A 618 -10.63 -3.19 9.46
C PRO A 618 -9.98 -2.50 8.26
#